data_9ef58b82a96a424c4fdc47d71388df86
#
_entry.id   9ef58b82a96a424c4fdc47d71388df86
#
_cell.length_a   1.000
_cell.length_b   1.000
_cell.length_c   1.000
_cell.angle_alpha   90.00
_cell.angle_beta   90.00
_cell.angle_gamma   90.00
#
_symmetry.space_group_name_H-M   'P 1'
#
loop_
_entity.id
_entity.type
_entity.pdbx_description
1 polymer ?
#
loop_
_entity_poly.entity_id
_entity_poly.type
_entity_poly.pdbx_seq_one_letter_code
_entity_poly.pdbx_strand_id
1 'polypeptide(L)'
;PLSLMADNGLNESVLKELDRVIEEKYSFHVHKEKEIDEIKARLHRSGNNEEKYELCGSLFYLYLHYQADSSLYYINEKMRLLPLLEKPELKNEIIINRAEVMGVMGMYNEALEQLRQINPQALELGPLNYYYRTFRAYYGWVADYTTNAEEKQKYLEKTDVYRDSILATACQGVDRDIVLAEKYMVAGKPDSSLVILNGLLKKNPDERQKAYIYYTLSEVYDVTEDMDKQIYYLALTAVVDLQSATKEYASLQKLAQLMYEKGDIDRAYKYLNCSMEDAVSCNARLRFIEVTQFFPIIDKAYKLKEQRERQISRALLISVSLLSLFLIAAIFYLYRWMKKLSAMRRDLSQANKRLTDVNDELEQTGKIKEVYIARYLDRCVIYLDKLELYRRSLAKMAMASRIDDLFKAIKSEQFIRDERKDFYNEFDKSFLELFPHFIASFNKLLIEEGRIYPKSGELLTTELRIFALIRLGVTDSNKIAHFLGYSLATIYNYRSKIRNKAIGDKEQFEHDVMNL
;
A
#
# COMPACT_ATOMS: atom_id res chain seq x y z
N PRO A 1 19.97 25.60 -4.39
CA PRO A 1 18.55 25.63 -4.02
C PRO A 1 17.62 25.08 -5.13
N LEU A 2 17.88 25.35 -6.42
CA LEU A 2 17.07 24.86 -7.53
C LEU A 2 17.26 23.35 -7.79
N SER A 3 18.45 22.81 -7.59
CA SER A 3 18.73 21.36 -7.71
C SER A 3 18.05 20.56 -6.60
N LEU A 4 18.06 21.04 -5.37
CA LEU A 4 17.34 20.42 -4.23
C LEU A 4 15.81 20.39 -4.43
N MET A 5 15.25 21.41 -5.08
CA MET A 5 13.80 21.42 -5.41
C MET A 5 13.44 20.43 -6.51
N ALA A 6 14.31 20.25 -7.50
CA ALA A 6 14.10 19.29 -8.58
C ALA A 6 14.22 17.84 -8.07
N ASP A 7 15.22 17.56 -7.21
CA ASP A 7 15.43 16.23 -6.62
C ASP A 7 14.28 15.83 -5.69
N ASN A 8 13.73 16.77 -4.90
CA ASN A 8 12.57 16.50 -4.04
C ASN A 8 11.29 16.19 -4.81
N GLY A 9 11.07 16.88 -5.93
CA GLY A 9 9.93 16.60 -6.81
C GLY A 9 10.04 15.23 -7.47
N LEU A 10 11.24 14.83 -7.82
CA LEU A 10 11.53 13.54 -8.43
C LEU A 10 11.34 12.38 -7.43
N ASN A 11 11.86 12.53 -6.21
CA ASN A 11 11.68 11.57 -5.12
C ASN A 11 10.20 11.36 -4.80
N GLU A 12 9.44 12.44 -4.66
CA GLU A 12 8.02 12.34 -4.35
C GLU A 12 7.22 11.64 -5.47
N SER A 13 7.60 11.84 -6.73
CA SER A 13 6.97 11.14 -7.87
C SER A 13 7.21 9.64 -7.81
N VAL A 14 8.46 9.21 -7.57
CA VAL A 14 8.80 7.78 -7.50
C VAL A 14 8.21 7.12 -6.25
N LEU A 15 8.19 7.83 -5.12
CA LEU A 15 7.55 7.32 -3.90
C LEU A 15 6.03 7.16 -4.06
N LYS A 16 5.35 8.05 -4.78
CA LYS A 16 3.93 7.87 -5.12
C LYS A 16 3.69 6.68 -6.04
N GLU A 17 4.58 6.49 -7.01
CA GLU A 17 4.51 5.31 -7.88
C GLU A 17 4.71 4.03 -7.06
N LEU A 18 5.68 4.02 -6.14
CA LEU A 18 5.89 2.90 -5.23
C LEU A 18 4.66 2.64 -4.34
N ASP A 19 4.06 3.71 -3.79
CA ASP A 19 2.84 3.60 -3.00
C ASP A 19 1.70 2.93 -3.79
N ARG A 20 1.56 3.28 -5.09
CA ARG A 20 0.60 2.66 -6.01
C ARG A 20 0.92 1.19 -6.29
N VAL A 21 2.18 0.88 -6.58
CA VAL A 21 2.64 -0.48 -6.87
C VAL A 21 2.43 -1.40 -5.66
N ILE A 22 2.66 -0.91 -4.43
CA ILE A 22 2.35 -1.68 -3.21
C ILE A 22 0.85 -1.99 -3.11
N GLU A 23 -0.02 -1.06 -3.46
CA GLU A 23 -1.48 -1.28 -3.45
C GLU A 23 -1.92 -2.27 -4.53
N GLU A 24 -1.23 -2.29 -5.68
CA GLU A 24 -1.48 -3.18 -6.80
C GLU A 24 -0.71 -4.51 -6.71
N LYS A 25 0.13 -4.74 -5.68
CA LYS A 25 1.06 -5.90 -5.61
C LYS A 25 0.37 -7.25 -5.82
N TYR A 26 -0.87 -7.38 -5.37
CA TYR A 26 -1.65 -8.60 -5.56
C TYR A 26 -1.85 -8.95 -7.04
N SER A 27 -2.00 -7.97 -7.92
CA SER A 27 -2.15 -8.20 -9.36
C SER A 27 -0.89 -8.79 -9.98
N PHE A 28 0.29 -8.37 -9.53
CA PHE A 28 1.57 -8.92 -9.97
C PHE A 28 1.76 -10.36 -9.48
N HIS A 29 1.34 -10.64 -8.25
CA HIS A 29 1.34 -12.03 -7.74
C HIS A 29 0.42 -12.94 -8.55
N VAL A 30 -0.80 -12.50 -8.89
CA VAL A 30 -1.72 -13.27 -9.75
C VAL A 30 -1.10 -13.55 -11.12
N HIS A 31 -0.41 -12.56 -11.70
CA HIS A 31 0.29 -12.75 -12.97
C HIS A 31 1.42 -13.79 -12.85
N LYS A 32 2.22 -13.70 -11.79
CA LYS A 32 3.30 -14.65 -11.49
C LYS A 32 2.79 -16.07 -11.28
N GLU A 33 1.71 -16.24 -10.52
CA GLU A 33 1.10 -17.56 -10.29
C GLU A 33 0.58 -18.16 -11.61
N LYS A 34 0.02 -17.36 -12.50
CA LYS A 34 -0.41 -17.82 -13.82
C LYS A 34 0.76 -18.33 -14.65
N GLU A 35 1.88 -17.59 -14.68
CA GLU A 35 3.11 -18.02 -15.36
C GLU A 35 3.61 -19.37 -14.79
N ILE A 36 3.63 -19.49 -13.47
CA ILE A 36 4.01 -20.70 -12.75
C ILE A 36 3.08 -21.87 -13.12
N ASP A 37 1.78 -21.66 -13.12
CA ASP A 37 0.80 -22.71 -13.42
C ASP A 37 0.87 -23.18 -14.88
N GLU A 38 1.19 -22.29 -15.82
CA GLU A 38 1.44 -22.66 -17.21
C GLU A 38 2.64 -23.62 -17.33
N ILE A 39 3.74 -23.35 -16.61
CA ILE A 39 4.92 -24.23 -16.59
C ILE A 39 4.61 -25.55 -15.87
N LYS A 40 3.89 -25.54 -14.75
CA LYS A 40 3.44 -26.76 -14.04
C LYS A 40 2.56 -27.63 -14.94
N ALA A 41 1.64 -27.03 -15.69
CA ALA A 41 0.78 -27.76 -16.62
C ALA A 41 1.59 -28.41 -17.75
N ARG A 42 2.67 -27.78 -18.20
CA ARG A 42 3.60 -28.38 -19.16
C ARG A 42 4.38 -29.54 -18.52
N LEU A 43 4.89 -29.35 -17.31
CA LEU A 43 5.61 -30.37 -16.55
C LEU A 43 4.77 -31.64 -16.35
N HIS A 44 3.50 -31.50 -16.02
CA HIS A 44 2.58 -32.64 -15.83
C HIS A 44 2.28 -33.38 -17.14
N ARG A 45 2.29 -32.68 -18.28
CA ARG A 45 2.03 -33.28 -19.60
C ARG A 45 3.26 -33.92 -20.24
N SER A 46 4.45 -33.49 -19.83
CA SER A 46 5.69 -33.96 -20.42
C SER A 46 5.95 -35.44 -20.11
N GLY A 47 6.25 -36.25 -21.10
CA GLY A 47 6.74 -37.62 -20.97
C GLY A 47 8.27 -37.71 -21.01
N ASN A 48 8.97 -36.63 -21.40
CA ASN A 48 10.42 -36.60 -21.59
C ASN A 48 11.13 -36.12 -20.31
N ASN A 49 12.10 -36.88 -19.84
CA ASN A 49 12.86 -36.54 -18.63
C ASN A 49 13.76 -35.30 -18.81
N GLU A 50 14.29 -35.04 -20.00
CA GLU A 50 15.04 -33.82 -20.28
C GLU A 50 14.14 -32.59 -20.21
N GLU A 51 12.98 -32.63 -20.86
CA GLU A 51 12.01 -31.55 -20.77
C GLU A 51 11.53 -31.32 -19.33
N LYS A 52 11.29 -32.39 -18.57
CA LYS A 52 10.95 -32.27 -17.11
C LYS A 52 12.05 -31.59 -16.34
N TYR A 53 13.31 -31.95 -16.61
CA TYR A 53 14.47 -31.34 -15.96
C TYR A 53 14.54 -29.84 -16.23
N GLU A 54 14.38 -29.41 -17.48
CA GLU A 54 14.38 -27.99 -17.87
C GLU A 54 13.19 -27.22 -17.26
N LEU A 55 11.99 -27.82 -17.26
CA LEU A 55 10.81 -27.22 -16.65
C LEU A 55 10.95 -27.09 -15.13
N CYS A 56 11.55 -28.08 -14.46
CA CYS A 56 11.88 -27.96 -13.05
C CYS A 56 12.91 -26.84 -12.78
N GLY A 57 13.86 -26.64 -13.70
CA GLY A 57 14.81 -25.53 -13.65
C GLY A 57 14.10 -24.18 -13.81
N SER A 58 13.17 -24.08 -14.74
CA SER A 58 12.35 -22.87 -14.92
C SER A 58 11.51 -22.58 -13.67
N LEU A 59 10.87 -23.58 -13.08
CA LEU A 59 10.10 -23.44 -11.83
C LEU A 59 11.00 -23.08 -10.65
N PHE A 60 12.21 -23.62 -10.56
CA PHE A 60 13.19 -23.21 -9.57
C PHE A 60 13.44 -21.71 -9.62
N TYR A 61 13.77 -21.16 -10.79
CA TYR A 61 14.05 -19.72 -10.93
C TYR A 61 12.81 -18.84 -10.68
N LEU A 62 11.63 -19.28 -11.10
CA LEU A 62 10.38 -18.55 -10.85
C LEU A 62 10.05 -18.46 -9.36
N TYR A 63 10.39 -19.50 -8.59
CA TYR A 63 10.12 -19.57 -7.17
C TYR A 63 11.23 -19.03 -6.27
N LEU A 64 12.48 -18.92 -6.74
CA LEU A 64 13.67 -18.64 -5.93
C LEU A 64 13.52 -17.44 -4.99
N HIS A 65 13.01 -16.33 -5.51
CA HIS A 65 12.76 -15.09 -4.74
C HIS A 65 11.27 -14.81 -4.52
N TYR A 66 10.41 -15.79 -4.79
CA TYR A 66 8.96 -15.70 -4.63
C TYR A 66 8.43 -16.61 -3.53
N GLN A 67 8.87 -17.88 -3.51
CA GLN A 67 8.52 -18.90 -2.53
C GLN A 67 9.64 -19.95 -2.45
N ALA A 68 10.60 -19.75 -1.56
CA ALA A 68 11.83 -20.52 -1.50
C ALA A 68 11.62 -22.03 -1.24
N ASP A 69 10.61 -22.41 -0.45
CA ASP A 69 10.27 -23.83 -0.22
C ASP A 69 9.89 -24.55 -1.53
N SER A 70 9.10 -23.90 -2.38
CA SER A 70 8.74 -24.44 -3.69
C SER A 70 9.94 -24.51 -4.63
N SER A 71 10.84 -23.51 -4.57
CA SER A 71 12.09 -23.52 -5.30
C SER A 71 12.95 -24.74 -4.90
N LEU A 72 13.09 -24.99 -3.59
CA LEU A 72 13.81 -26.16 -3.07
C LEU A 72 13.16 -27.48 -3.48
N TYR A 73 11.84 -27.54 -3.54
CA TYR A 73 11.12 -28.71 -4.05
C TYR A 73 11.53 -29.04 -5.49
N TYR A 74 11.50 -28.05 -6.40
CA TYR A 74 11.83 -28.30 -7.80
C TYR A 74 13.32 -28.61 -8.04
N ILE A 75 14.22 -28.09 -7.23
CA ILE A 75 15.62 -28.52 -7.27
C ILE A 75 15.79 -29.98 -6.81
N ASN A 76 15.06 -30.42 -5.82
CA ASN A 76 15.05 -31.82 -5.41
C ASN A 76 14.45 -32.72 -6.51
N GLU A 77 13.44 -32.26 -7.27
CA GLU A 77 12.93 -32.98 -8.45
C GLU A 77 14.00 -33.05 -9.57
N LYS A 78 14.76 -31.96 -9.83
CA LYS A 78 15.92 -32.03 -10.76
C LYS A 78 16.92 -33.11 -10.33
N MET A 79 17.22 -33.19 -9.03
CA MET A 79 18.14 -34.20 -8.49
C MET A 79 17.61 -35.64 -8.68
N ARG A 80 16.29 -35.86 -8.55
CA ARG A 80 15.65 -37.16 -8.80
C ARG A 80 15.67 -37.56 -10.27
N LEU A 81 15.59 -36.59 -11.17
CA LEU A 81 15.63 -36.82 -12.61
C LEU A 81 17.07 -37.10 -13.13
N LEU A 82 18.09 -36.60 -12.43
CA LEU A 82 19.48 -36.68 -12.87
C LEU A 82 19.96 -38.10 -13.25
N PRO A 83 19.69 -39.17 -12.48
CA PRO A 83 20.08 -40.52 -12.85
C PRO A 83 19.44 -41.03 -14.16
N LEU A 84 18.28 -40.46 -14.53
CA LEU A 84 17.51 -40.84 -15.73
C LEU A 84 18.00 -40.12 -16.99
N LEU A 85 18.85 -39.10 -16.84
CA LEU A 85 19.37 -38.29 -17.93
C LEU A 85 20.76 -38.77 -18.40
N GLU A 86 21.45 -39.58 -17.59
CA GLU A 86 22.81 -40.02 -17.83
C GLU A 86 23.81 -38.85 -18.09
N LYS A 87 23.54 -37.67 -17.49
CA LYS A 87 24.33 -36.43 -17.59
C LYS A 87 24.92 -36.02 -16.25
N PRO A 88 25.97 -36.69 -15.76
CA PRO A 88 26.51 -36.44 -14.42
C PRO A 88 27.07 -35.02 -14.22
N GLU A 89 27.43 -34.33 -15.31
CA GLU A 89 27.92 -32.94 -15.32
C GLU A 89 26.89 -31.96 -14.77
N LEU A 90 25.59 -32.22 -14.93
CA LEU A 90 24.50 -31.39 -14.41
C LEU A 90 24.41 -31.39 -12.87
N LYS A 91 25.06 -32.36 -12.21
CA LYS A 91 25.02 -32.48 -10.74
C LYS A 91 25.54 -31.22 -10.04
N ASN A 92 26.61 -30.64 -10.53
CA ASN A 92 27.22 -29.46 -9.93
C ASN A 92 26.28 -28.24 -10.00
N GLU A 93 25.59 -28.05 -11.13
CA GLU A 93 24.57 -26.98 -11.26
C GLU A 93 23.45 -27.14 -10.22
N ILE A 94 22.92 -28.36 -10.05
CA ILE A 94 21.87 -28.64 -9.07
C ILE A 94 22.36 -28.32 -7.64
N ILE A 95 23.61 -28.67 -7.33
CA ILE A 95 24.21 -28.39 -6.01
C ILE A 95 24.32 -26.86 -5.79
N ILE A 96 24.74 -26.09 -6.82
CA ILE A 96 24.82 -24.63 -6.73
C ILE A 96 23.41 -24.02 -6.55
N ASN A 97 22.44 -24.44 -7.35
CA ASN A 97 21.05 -23.99 -7.21
C ASN A 97 20.49 -24.28 -5.81
N ARG A 98 20.81 -25.48 -5.27
CA ARG A 98 20.39 -25.88 -3.92
C ARG A 98 21.03 -25.01 -2.84
N ALA A 99 22.31 -24.70 -2.99
CA ALA A 99 23.01 -23.81 -2.07
C ALA A 99 22.43 -22.38 -2.12
N GLU A 100 22.09 -21.89 -3.30
CA GLU A 100 21.49 -20.56 -3.46
C GLU A 100 20.13 -20.46 -2.75
N VAL A 101 19.21 -21.38 -2.98
CA VAL A 101 17.91 -21.36 -2.30
C VAL A 101 18.03 -21.57 -0.79
N MET A 102 18.95 -22.42 -0.34
CA MET A 102 19.26 -22.58 1.09
C MET A 102 19.79 -21.28 1.70
N GLY A 103 20.59 -20.51 0.96
CA GLY A 103 21.05 -19.18 1.36
C GLY A 103 19.89 -18.20 1.55
N VAL A 104 18.97 -18.13 0.60
CA VAL A 104 17.73 -17.33 0.72
C VAL A 104 16.91 -17.72 1.95
N MET A 105 16.81 -19.03 2.23
CA MET A 105 16.12 -19.56 3.40
C MET A 105 16.87 -19.35 4.72
N GLY A 106 18.09 -18.79 4.70
CA GLY A 106 18.95 -18.60 5.89
C GLY A 106 19.58 -19.88 6.42
N MET A 107 19.61 -20.95 5.63
CA MET A 107 20.26 -22.23 5.95
C MET A 107 21.74 -22.17 5.53
N TYR A 108 22.49 -21.27 6.16
CA TYR A 108 23.86 -20.92 5.72
C TYR A 108 24.85 -22.06 5.85
N ASN A 109 24.77 -22.87 6.91
CA ASN A 109 25.68 -24.00 7.09
C ASN A 109 25.47 -25.05 6.00
N GLU A 110 24.21 -25.39 5.73
CA GLU A 110 23.83 -26.35 4.71
C GLU A 110 24.20 -25.83 3.31
N ALA A 111 23.99 -24.54 3.03
CA ALA A 111 24.40 -23.93 1.77
C ALA A 111 25.92 -24.02 1.57
N LEU A 112 26.70 -23.73 2.60
CA LEU A 112 28.17 -23.84 2.55
C LEU A 112 28.63 -25.29 2.35
N GLU A 113 28.01 -26.25 3.03
CA GLU A 113 28.30 -27.68 2.85
C GLU A 113 28.03 -28.13 1.41
N GLN A 114 26.94 -27.66 0.78
CA GLN A 114 26.69 -27.95 -0.63
C GLN A 114 27.79 -27.37 -1.53
N LEU A 115 28.15 -26.12 -1.36
CA LEU A 115 29.18 -25.47 -2.20
C LEU A 115 30.57 -26.12 -2.03
N ARG A 116 30.91 -26.55 -0.84
CA ARG A 116 32.22 -27.22 -0.56
C ARG A 116 32.37 -28.60 -1.22
N GLN A 117 31.28 -29.25 -1.61
CA GLN A 117 31.33 -30.53 -2.33
C GLN A 117 31.82 -30.37 -3.78
N ILE A 118 31.79 -29.16 -4.31
CA ILE A 118 32.15 -28.88 -5.70
C ILE A 118 33.64 -28.63 -5.83
N ASN A 119 34.30 -29.34 -6.75
CA ASN A 119 35.63 -28.99 -7.20
C ASN A 119 35.55 -27.90 -8.28
N PRO A 120 35.95 -26.65 -8.00
CA PRO A 120 35.82 -25.56 -9.00
C PRO A 120 36.69 -25.79 -10.24
N GLN A 121 37.77 -26.54 -10.15
CA GLN A 121 38.65 -26.84 -11.29
C GLN A 121 38.00 -27.79 -12.32
N ALA A 122 36.95 -28.51 -11.92
CA ALA A 122 36.20 -29.40 -12.79
C ALA A 122 34.98 -28.72 -13.44
N LEU A 123 34.76 -27.44 -13.21
CA LEU A 123 33.64 -26.69 -13.76
C LEU A 123 34.03 -26.00 -15.06
N GLU A 124 33.12 -26.00 -16.01
CA GLU A 124 33.18 -25.13 -17.21
C GLU A 124 32.98 -23.65 -16.79
N LEU A 125 33.35 -22.71 -17.67
CA LEU A 125 33.32 -21.27 -17.36
C LEU A 125 31.94 -20.75 -16.87
N GLY A 126 30.84 -21.20 -17.46
CA GLY A 126 29.50 -20.78 -17.08
C GLY A 126 29.13 -21.22 -15.66
N PRO A 127 29.12 -22.53 -15.38
CA PRO A 127 28.93 -23.05 -14.01
C PRO A 127 29.94 -22.53 -13.00
N LEU A 128 31.20 -22.32 -13.38
CA LEU A 128 32.23 -21.76 -12.52
C LEU A 128 31.91 -20.32 -12.10
N ASN A 129 31.48 -19.49 -13.05
CA ASN A 129 31.05 -18.13 -12.76
C ASN A 129 29.85 -18.12 -11.82
N TYR A 130 28.85 -18.97 -12.07
CA TYR A 130 27.68 -19.13 -11.22
C TYR A 130 28.06 -19.58 -9.80
N TYR A 131 28.97 -20.52 -9.67
CA TYR A 131 29.52 -20.96 -8.40
C TYR A 131 30.14 -19.81 -7.59
N TYR A 132 30.95 -18.95 -8.23
CA TYR A 132 31.53 -17.78 -7.57
C TYR A 132 30.48 -16.73 -7.20
N ARG A 133 29.47 -16.52 -8.06
CA ARG A 133 28.34 -15.63 -7.76
C ARG A 133 27.56 -16.12 -6.52
N THR A 134 27.34 -17.42 -6.42
CA THR A 134 26.65 -18.02 -5.27
C THR A 134 27.49 -17.89 -3.97
N PHE A 135 28.81 -18.08 -4.05
CA PHE A 135 29.68 -17.82 -2.89
C PHE A 135 29.71 -16.35 -2.48
N ARG A 136 29.74 -15.45 -3.47
CA ARG A 136 29.65 -14.01 -3.19
C ARG A 136 28.33 -13.68 -2.47
N ALA A 137 27.22 -14.18 -2.96
CA ALA A 137 25.90 -14.00 -2.33
C ALA A 137 25.88 -14.61 -0.92
N TYR A 138 26.37 -15.82 -0.76
CA TYR A 138 26.50 -16.51 0.53
C TYR A 138 27.25 -15.65 1.56
N TYR A 139 28.44 -15.17 1.23
CA TYR A 139 29.23 -14.35 2.16
C TYR A 139 28.60 -12.98 2.40
N GLY A 140 27.88 -12.42 1.41
CA GLY A 140 27.06 -11.23 1.59
C GLY A 140 25.96 -11.44 2.62
N TRP A 141 25.16 -12.50 2.48
CA TRP A 141 24.10 -12.82 3.44
C TRP A 141 24.63 -13.08 4.85
N VAL A 142 25.76 -13.79 4.97
CA VAL A 142 26.40 -14.03 6.27
C VAL A 142 26.92 -12.73 6.88
N ALA A 143 27.47 -11.81 6.06
CA ALA A 143 27.89 -10.49 6.52
C ALA A 143 26.71 -9.66 7.02
N ASP A 144 25.58 -9.66 6.29
CA ASP A 144 24.36 -8.96 6.70
C ASP A 144 23.74 -9.55 7.96
N TYR A 145 23.78 -10.87 8.12
CA TYR A 145 23.32 -11.55 9.33
C TYR A 145 24.23 -11.28 10.55
N THR A 146 25.51 -10.95 10.33
CA THR A 146 26.52 -10.83 11.38
C THR A 146 26.47 -9.45 12.04
N THR A 147 26.20 -9.41 13.35
CA THR A 147 26.15 -8.17 14.14
C THR A 147 27.51 -7.69 14.64
N ASN A 148 28.49 -8.59 14.78
CA ASN A 148 29.85 -8.24 15.18
C ASN A 148 30.59 -7.59 14.00
N ALA A 149 31.06 -6.36 14.17
CA ALA A 149 31.68 -5.58 13.08
C ALA A 149 32.97 -6.22 12.54
N GLU A 150 33.82 -6.83 13.40
CA GLU A 150 35.06 -7.49 12.98
C GLU A 150 34.77 -8.73 12.14
N GLU A 151 33.84 -9.57 12.57
CA GLU A 151 33.44 -10.76 11.83
C GLU A 151 32.73 -10.37 10.51
N LYS A 152 31.88 -9.36 10.55
CA LYS A 152 31.23 -8.81 9.34
C LYS A 152 32.27 -8.39 8.31
N GLN A 153 33.31 -7.69 8.73
CA GLN A 153 34.39 -7.23 7.85
C GLN A 153 35.11 -8.42 7.19
N LYS A 154 35.39 -9.48 7.91
CA LYS A 154 36.00 -10.71 7.34
C LYS A 154 35.13 -11.36 6.26
N TYR A 155 33.80 -11.33 6.41
CA TYR A 155 32.89 -11.83 5.38
C TYR A 155 32.82 -10.90 4.18
N LEU A 156 32.84 -9.59 4.38
CA LEU A 156 32.88 -8.61 3.29
C LEU A 156 34.17 -8.73 2.46
N GLU A 157 35.30 -8.98 3.09
CA GLU A 157 36.58 -9.26 2.40
C GLU A 157 36.49 -10.53 1.54
N LYS A 158 35.85 -11.59 2.05
CA LYS A 158 35.59 -12.80 1.25
C LYS A 158 34.67 -12.50 0.08
N THR A 159 33.65 -11.66 0.27
CA THR A 159 32.77 -11.22 -0.81
C THR A 159 33.58 -10.55 -1.92
N ASP A 160 34.57 -9.74 -1.56
CA ASP A 160 35.41 -9.03 -2.53
C ASP A 160 36.35 -9.99 -3.31
N VAL A 161 36.91 -11.01 -2.65
CA VAL A 161 37.68 -12.08 -3.30
C VAL A 161 36.82 -12.79 -4.36
N TYR A 162 35.55 -13.07 -4.08
CA TYR A 162 34.67 -13.69 -5.05
C TYR A 162 34.23 -12.74 -6.15
N ARG A 163 34.18 -11.42 -5.92
CA ARG A 163 34.03 -10.43 -7.01
C ARG A 163 35.18 -10.54 -8.02
N ASP A 164 36.43 -10.65 -7.54
CA ASP A 164 37.58 -10.89 -8.43
C ASP A 164 37.45 -12.17 -9.24
N SER A 165 37.03 -13.26 -8.59
CA SER A 165 36.82 -14.53 -9.24
C SER A 165 35.72 -14.45 -10.33
N ILE A 166 34.64 -13.74 -10.04
CA ILE A 166 33.56 -13.47 -11.00
C ILE A 166 34.10 -12.69 -12.19
N LEU A 167 34.85 -11.61 -11.95
CA LEU A 167 35.40 -10.74 -13.00
C LEU A 167 36.41 -11.48 -13.90
N ALA A 168 37.15 -12.45 -13.34
CA ALA A 168 38.10 -13.29 -14.06
C ALA A 168 37.41 -14.34 -14.95
N THR A 169 36.20 -14.79 -14.59
CA THR A 169 35.50 -15.89 -15.29
C THR A 169 34.28 -15.42 -16.09
N ALA A 170 33.77 -14.20 -15.85
CA ALA A 170 32.60 -13.67 -16.55
C ALA A 170 32.91 -13.23 -17.97
N CYS A 171 32.04 -13.57 -18.91
CA CYS A 171 32.00 -12.95 -20.23
C CYS A 171 31.69 -11.44 -20.11
N GLN A 172 32.08 -10.66 -21.10
CA GLN A 172 31.69 -9.25 -21.16
C GLN A 172 30.17 -9.13 -21.23
N GLY A 173 29.59 -8.21 -20.45
CA GLY A 173 28.16 -8.00 -20.40
C GLY A 173 27.73 -7.17 -19.19
N VAL A 174 26.42 -6.87 -19.13
CA VAL A 174 25.83 -6.04 -18.07
C VAL A 174 26.13 -6.58 -16.68
N ASP A 175 25.94 -7.87 -16.46
CA ASP A 175 26.14 -8.52 -15.14
C ASP A 175 27.59 -8.40 -14.64
N ARG A 176 28.56 -8.55 -15.55
CA ARG A 176 29.98 -8.37 -15.24
C ARG A 176 30.30 -6.92 -14.86
N ASP A 177 29.76 -5.98 -15.65
CA ASP A 177 29.99 -4.56 -15.44
C ASP A 177 29.36 -4.06 -14.13
N ILE A 178 28.22 -4.64 -13.69
CA ILE A 178 27.64 -4.38 -12.36
C ILE A 178 28.64 -4.80 -11.26
N VAL A 179 29.18 -6.02 -11.33
CA VAL A 179 30.17 -6.50 -10.33
C VAL A 179 31.44 -5.63 -10.35
N LEU A 180 31.86 -5.14 -11.52
CA LEU A 180 32.97 -4.21 -11.64
C LEU A 180 32.66 -2.86 -10.95
N ALA A 181 31.44 -2.36 -11.13
CA ALA A 181 31.01 -1.13 -10.45
C ALA A 181 30.98 -1.28 -8.93
N GLU A 182 30.47 -2.42 -8.41
CA GLU A 182 30.53 -2.74 -6.99
C GLU A 182 31.96 -2.77 -6.47
N LYS A 183 32.87 -3.36 -7.24
CA LYS A 183 34.30 -3.41 -6.85
C LYS A 183 34.91 -2.01 -6.76
N TYR A 184 34.60 -1.12 -7.71
CA TYR A 184 35.05 0.27 -7.62
C TYR A 184 34.47 0.99 -6.39
N MET A 185 33.20 0.75 -6.07
CA MET A 185 32.56 1.31 -4.88
C MET A 185 33.31 0.86 -3.60
N VAL A 186 33.53 -0.43 -3.43
CA VAL A 186 34.26 -1.00 -2.26
C VAL A 186 35.71 -0.50 -2.21
N ALA A 187 36.35 -0.28 -3.35
CA ALA A 187 37.69 0.30 -3.44
C ALA A 187 37.75 1.82 -3.17
N GLY A 188 36.66 2.45 -2.72
CA GLY A 188 36.60 3.88 -2.44
C GLY A 188 36.62 4.78 -3.70
N LYS A 189 36.16 4.27 -4.84
CA LYS A 189 36.06 4.97 -6.12
C LYS A 189 34.62 5.11 -6.61
N PRO A 190 33.75 5.78 -5.84
CA PRO A 190 32.32 5.88 -6.17
C PRO A 190 32.05 6.53 -7.54
N ASP A 191 32.82 7.53 -7.95
CA ASP A 191 32.65 8.18 -9.26
C ASP A 191 32.83 7.20 -10.43
N SER A 192 33.82 6.29 -10.34
CA SER A 192 34.03 5.25 -11.36
C SER A 192 32.85 4.28 -11.41
N SER A 193 32.30 3.90 -10.25
CA SER A 193 31.10 3.09 -10.15
C SER A 193 29.90 3.79 -10.81
N LEU A 194 29.67 5.07 -10.51
CA LEU A 194 28.57 5.86 -11.11
C LEU A 194 28.67 5.94 -12.63
N VAL A 195 29.88 6.14 -13.18
CA VAL A 195 30.09 6.19 -14.64
C VAL A 195 29.67 4.88 -15.30
N ILE A 196 30.07 3.74 -14.72
CA ILE A 196 29.71 2.40 -15.25
C ILE A 196 28.19 2.20 -15.15
N LEU A 197 27.60 2.38 -13.97
CA LEU A 197 26.18 2.11 -13.74
C LEU A 197 25.25 2.98 -14.59
N ASN A 198 25.55 4.29 -14.68
CA ASN A 198 24.79 5.17 -15.57
C ASN A 198 25.00 4.83 -17.07
N GLY A 199 26.17 4.32 -17.41
CA GLY A 199 26.44 3.79 -18.76
C GLY A 199 25.62 2.54 -19.08
N LEU A 200 25.42 1.68 -18.10
CA LEU A 200 24.61 0.45 -18.25
C LEU A 200 23.12 0.77 -18.44
N LEU A 201 22.58 1.75 -17.73
CA LEU A 201 21.17 2.16 -17.91
C LEU A 201 20.86 2.61 -19.35
N LYS A 202 21.86 3.19 -20.04
CA LYS A 202 21.72 3.60 -21.45
C LYS A 202 21.72 2.44 -22.44
N LYS A 203 22.17 1.24 -22.02
CA LYS A 203 22.19 0.02 -22.85
C LYS A 203 20.87 -0.75 -22.85
N ASN A 204 19.81 -0.18 -22.25
CA ASN A 204 18.48 -0.79 -22.13
C ASN A 204 18.52 -2.20 -21.50
N PRO A 205 19.01 -2.31 -20.22
CA PRO A 205 19.07 -3.58 -19.51
C PRO A 205 17.66 -4.15 -19.28
N ASP A 206 17.55 -5.46 -19.06
CA ASP A 206 16.30 -6.09 -18.66
C ASP A 206 15.87 -5.67 -17.23
N GLU A 207 14.63 -6.00 -16.84
CA GLU A 207 14.07 -5.53 -15.56
C GLU A 207 14.88 -6.03 -14.35
N ARG A 208 15.36 -7.28 -14.38
CA ARG A 208 16.22 -7.81 -13.30
C ARG A 208 17.53 -7.05 -13.23
N GLN A 209 18.16 -6.79 -14.36
CA GLN A 209 19.39 -6.00 -14.43
C GLN A 209 19.17 -4.56 -13.98
N LYS A 210 18.02 -3.95 -14.33
CA LYS A 210 17.64 -2.62 -13.82
C LYS A 210 17.56 -2.60 -12.30
N ALA A 211 16.89 -3.59 -11.68
CA ALA A 211 16.79 -3.67 -10.23
C ALA A 211 18.20 -3.73 -9.58
N TYR A 212 19.09 -4.56 -10.11
CA TYR A 212 20.46 -4.64 -9.62
C TYR A 212 21.24 -3.33 -9.81
N ILE A 213 21.12 -2.68 -10.95
CA ILE A 213 21.78 -1.39 -11.23
C ILE A 213 21.25 -0.32 -10.27
N TYR A 214 19.93 -0.21 -10.10
CA TYR A 214 19.34 0.77 -9.18
C TYR A 214 19.74 0.50 -7.73
N TYR A 215 19.72 -0.76 -7.30
CA TYR A 215 20.18 -1.11 -5.97
C TYR A 215 21.65 -0.75 -5.75
N THR A 216 22.53 -1.07 -6.70
CA THR A 216 23.95 -0.72 -6.62
C THR A 216 24.16 0.80 -6.64
N LEU A 217 23.37 1.56 -7.43
CA LEU A 217 23.38 3.03 -7.38
C LEU A 217 22.99 3.55 -5.99
N SER A 218 21.97 2.94 -5.36
CA SER A 218 21.58 3.34 -4.00
C SER A 218 22.70 3.12 -2.98
N GLU A 219 23.46 2.01 -3.11
CA GLU A 219 24.62 1.73 -2.26
C GLU A 219 25.76 2.73 -2.50
N VAL A 220 25.98 3.14 -3.75
CA VAL A 220 26.98 4.19 -4.06
C VAL A 220 26.58 5.52 -3.44
N TYR A 221 25.28 5.87 -3.48
CA TYR A 221 24.79 7.11 -2.87
C TYR A 221 24.73 7.04 -1.34
N ASP A 222 24.63 5.85 -0.76
CA ASP A 222 24.83 5.63 0.68
C ASP A 222 26.28 5.98 1.08
N VAL A 223 27.26 5.45 0.36
CA VAL A 223 28.69 5.72 0.60
C VAL A 223 29.05 7.21 0.38
N THR A 224 28.36 7.89 -0.52
CA THR A 224 28.57 9.33 -0.79
C THR A 224 27.69 10.25 0.05
N GLU A 225 26.90 9.69 0.99
CA GLU A 225 26.00 10.41 1.89
C GLU A 225 24.93 11.27 1.17
N ASP A 226 24.55 10.91 -0.07
CA ASP A 226 23.47 11.55 -0.82
C ASP A 226 22.15 10.81 -0.58
N MET A 227 21.53 11.07 0.58
CA MET A 227 20.30 10.42 1.02
C MET A 227 19.14 10.58 0.02
N ASP A 228 19.04 11.69 -0.68
CA ASP A 228 17.94 11.93 -1.62
C ASP A 228 18.05 11.03 -2.84
N LYS A 229 19.23 10.86 -3.41
CA LYS A 229 19.45 9.92 -4.51
C LYS A 229 19.40 8.47 -4.04
N GLN A 230 19.88 8.18 -2.83
CA GLN A 230 19.73 6.86 -2.22
C GLN A 230 18.25 6.45 -2.15
N ILE A 231 17.39 7.32 -1.63
CA ILE A 231 15.93 7.12 -1.58
C ILE A 231 15.35 6.90 -2.98
N TYR A 232 15.74 7.74 -3.93
CA TYR A 232 15.28 7.66 -5.31
C TYR A 232 15.53 6.27 -5.92
N TYR A 233 16.79 5.80 -5.83
CA TYR A 233 17.17 4.53 -6.42
C TYR A 233 16.65 3.32 -5.65
N LEU A 234 16.54 3.38 -4.32
CA LEU A 234 15.87 2.34 -3.54
C LEU A 234 14.40 2.23 -3.90
N ALA A 235 13.72 3.36 -4.10
CA ALA A 235 12.32 3.35 -4.52
C ALA A 235 12.13 2.75 -5.92
N LEU A 236 13.01 3.10 -6.88
CA LEU A 236 13.01 2.48 -8.20
C LEU A 236 13.27 0.98 -8.14
N THR A 237 14.22 0.53 -7.32
CA THR A 237 14.49 -0.89 -7.09
C THR A 237 13.24 -1.59 -6.56
N ALA A 238 12.62 -1.04 -5.51
CA ALA A 238 11.43 -1.61 -4.91
C ALA A 238 10.24 -1.68 -5.88
N VAL A 239 10.07 -0.69 -6.76
CA VAL A 239 9.05 -0.73 -7.82
C VAL A 239 9.28 -1.92 -8.74
N VAL A 240 10.51 -2.12 -9.24
CA VAL A 240 10.83 -3.24 -10.14
C VAL A 240 10.69 -4.59 -9.43
N ASP A 241 11.17 -4.70 -8.18
CA ASP A 241 11.05 -5.92 -7.38
C ASP A 241 9.59 -6.34 -7.22
N LEU A 242 8.72 -5.42 -6.80
CA LEU A 242 7.29 -5.67 -6.60
C LEU A 242 6.56 -6.01 -7.91
N GLN A 243 6.87 -5.30 -8.99
CA GLN A 243 6.28 -5.58 -10.32
C GLN A 243 6.69 -6.96 -10.86
N SER A 244 7.90 -7.40 -10.53
CA SER A 244 8.40 -8.75 -10.85
C SER A 244 7.91 -9.82 -9.88
N ALA A 245 7.08 -9.46 -8.90
CA ALA A 245 6.65 -10.31 -7.79
C ALA A 245 7.83 -10.92 -7.02
N THR A 246 8.97 -10.24 -6.97
CA THR A 246 10.09 -10.60 -6.09
C THR A 246 9.70 -10.30 -4.66
N LYS A 247 9.92 -11.23 -3.72
CA LYS A 247 9.59 -11.09 -2.29
C LYS A 247 10.83 -11.12 -1.39
N GLU A 248 11.95 -11.62 -1.89
CA GLU A 248 13.24 -11.57 -1.20
C GLU A 248 14.01 -10.35 -1.73
N TYR A 249 13.85 -9.20 -1.08
CA TYR A 249 14.49 -7.93 -1.43
C TYR A 249 14.91 -7.14 -0.19
N ALA A 250 15.97 -6.33 -0.33
CA ALA A 250 16.46 -5.44 0.72
C ALA A 250 16.01 -3.98 0.52
N SER A 251 15.58 -3.63 -0.70
CA SER A 251 15.31 -2.25 -1.11
C SER A 251 14.24 -1.59 -0.25
N LEU A 252 13.10 -2.25 -0.06
CA LEU A 252 11.96 -1.67 0.64
C LEU A 252 12.19 -1.50 2.14
N GLN A 253 12.93 -2.41 2.76
CA GLN A 253 13.24 -2.30 4.19
C GLN A 253 14.28 -1.20 4.47
N LYS A 254 15.32 -1.06 3.62
CA LYS A 254 16.26 0.07 3.70
C LYS A 254 15.55 1.40 3.48
N LEU A 255 14.66 1.44 2.49
CA LEU A 255 13.85 2.62 2.22
C LEU A 255 12.92 2.96 3.40
N ALA A 256 12.33 1.96 4.05
CA ALA A 256 11.50 2.18 5.24
C ALA A 256 12.30 2.82 6.38
N GLN A 257 13.55 2.40 6.59
CA GLN A 257 14.43 3.01 7.57
C GLN A 257 14.72 4.48 7.24
N LEU A 258 15.06 4.79 5.98
CA LEU A 258 15.31 6.17 5.54
C LEU A 258 14.05 7.05 5.65
N MET A 259 12.86 6.50 5.37
CA MET A 259 11.60 7.20 5.58
C MET A 259 11.38 7.52 7.07
N TYR A 260 11.70 6.57 7.96
CA TYR A 260 11.62 6.80 9.41
C TYR A 260 12.59 7.92 9.85
N GLU A 261 13.83 7.93 9.36
CA GLU A 261 14.84 8.95 9.64
C GLU A 261 14.40 10.33 9.12
N LYS A 262 13.74 10.39 7.98
CA LYS A 262 13.10 11.63 7.44
C LYS A 262 11.83 12.04 8.17
N GLY A 263 11.30 11.22 9.07
CA GLY A 263 10.08 11.48 9.82
C GLY A 263 8.78 11.16 9.05
N ASP A 264 8.87 10.52 7.87
CA ASP A 264 7.70 9.96 7.18
C ASP A 264 7.33 8.60 7.76
N ILE A 265 6.68 8.65 8.93
CA ILE A 265 6.33 7.46 9.71
C ILE A 265 5.32 6.57 8.96
N ASP A 266 4.45 7.16 8.17
CA ASP A 266 3.41 6.41 7.44
C ASP A 266 4.02 5.54 6.36
N ARG A 267 4.89 6.10 5.52
CA ARG A 267 5.63 5.33 4.52
C ARG A 267 6.59 4.34 5.16
N ALA A 268 7.29 4.73 6.21
CA ALA A 268 8.16 3.82 6.95
C ALA A 268 7.42 2.58 7.41
N TYR A 269 6.24 2.75 8.02
CA TYR A 269 5.40 1.65 8.48
C TYR A 269 4.83 0.83 7.30
N LYS A 270 4.27 1.49 6.27
CA LYS A 270 3.71 0.84 5.08
C LYS A 270 4.74 -0.04 4.39
N TYR A 271 5.95 0.49 4.16
CA TYR A 271 7.03 -0.20 3.43
C TYR A 271 7.59 -1.36 4.24
N LEU A 272 7.82 -1.15 5.53
CA LEU A 272 8.34 -2.19 6.41
C LEU A 272 7.35 -3.35 6.56
N ASN A 273 6.05 -3.05 6.70
CA ASN A 273 5.00 -4.05 6.79
C ASN A 273 4.89 -4.87 5.50
N CYS A 274 4.94 -4.21 4.35
CA CYS A 274 4.96 -4.88 3.05
C CYS A 274 6.17 -5.82 2.93
N SER A 275 7.38 -5.35 3.29
CA SER A 275 8.60 -6.15 3.26
C SER A 275 8.53 -7.35 4.21
N MET A 276 7.93 -7.19 5.39
CA MET A 276 7.76 -8.27 6.36
C MET A 276 6.82 -9.36 5.84
N GLU A 277 5.67 -8.98 5.28
CA GLU A 277 4.72 -9.91 4.67
C GLU A 277 5.38 -10.74 3.55
N ASP A 278 6.15 -10.08 2.70
CA ASP A 278 6.82 -10.71 1.57
C ASP A 278 7.95 -11.63 2.04
N ALA A 279 8.77 -11.21 3.00
CA ALA A 279 9.84 -12.03 3.58
C ALA A 279 9.29 -13.31 4.24
N VAL A 280 8.17 -13.21 4.96
CA VAL A 280 7.47 -14.37 5.56
C VAL A 280 6.93 -15.29 4.47
N SER A 281 6.24 -14.75 3.48
CA SER A 281 5.62 -15.55 2.41
C SER A 281 6.64 -16.22 1.48
N CYS A 282 7.82 -15.63 1.33
CA CYS A 282 8.95 -16.22 0.58
C CYS A 282 9.76 -17.23 1.39
N ASN A 283 9.64 -17.26 2.72
CA ASN A 283 10.55 -17.93 3.65
C ASN A 283 11.98 -17.35 3.59
N ALA A 284 12.12 -16.04 3.35
CA ALA A 284 13.40 -15.33 3.29
C ALA A 284 13.84 -14.89 4.71
N ARG A 285 14.49 -15.79 5.45
CA ARG A 285 14.77 -15.60 6.89
C ARG A 285 15.65 -14.40 7.20
N LEU A 286 16.65 -14.11 6.38
CA LEU A 286 17.50 -12.93 6.58
C LEU A 286 16.65 -11.66 6.53
N ARG A 287 15.84 -11.51 5.49
CA ARG A 287 14.97 -10.34 5.31
C ARG A 287 13.97 -10.20 6.45
N PHE A 288 13.41 -11.30 6.91
CA PHE A 288 12.55 -11.31 8.08
C PHE A 288 13.28 -10.81 9.35
N ILE A 289 14.52 -11.28 9.60
CA ILE A 289 15.30 -10.85 10.77
C ILE A 289 15.63 -9.35 10.68
N GLU A 290 16.09 -8.87 9.51
CA GLU A 290 16.39 -7.46 9.30
C GLU A 290 15.17 -6.58 9.56
N VAL A 291 14.02 -6.94 9.00
CA VAL A 291 12.76 -6.21 9.24
C VAL A 291 12.40 -6.21 10.72
N THR A 292 12.51 -7.35 11.41
CA THR A 292 12.14 -7.46 12.83
C THR A 292 13.03 -6.64 13.77
N GLN A 293 14.25 -6.27 13.37
CA GLN A 293 15.09 -5.36 14.14
C GLN A 293 14.52 -3.94 14.22
N PHE A 294 13.95 -3.45 13.15
CA PHE A 294 13.41 -2.08 13.07
C PHE A 294 11.90 -2.01 13.31
N PHE A 295 11.18 -3.11 13.09
CA PHE A 295 9.73 -3.16 13.19
C PHE A 295 9.19 -2.63 14.54
N PRO A 296 9.73 -3.03 15.71
CA PRO A 296 9.21 -2.53 16.99
C PRO A 296 9.35 -1.01 17.15
N ILE A 297 10.39 -0.42 16.56
CA ILE A 297 10.69 1.01 16.65
C ILE A 297 9.67 1.79 15.80
N ILE A 298 9.52 1.38 14.55
CA ILE A 298 8.64 2.02 13.57
C ILE A 298 7.17 1.80 13.95
N ASP A 299 6.78 0.59 14.37
CA ASP A 299 5.43 0.27 14.83
C ASP A 299 5.05 1.12 16.07
N LYS A 300 5.98 1.25 17.03
CA LYS A 300 5.75 2.12 18.19
C LYS A 300 5.56 3.58 17.79
N ALA A 301 6.40 4.08 16.88
CA ALA A 301 6.29 5.46 16.38
C ALA A 301 4.97 5.68 15.64
N TYR A 302 4.57 4.73 14.79
CA TYR A 302 3.30 4.75 14.07
C TYR A 302 2.10 4.73 15.02
N LYS A 303 2.09 3.82 16.00
CA LYS A 303 1.03 3.74 17.02
C LYS A 303 0.92 5.01 17.85
N LEU A 304 2.04 5.61 18.23
CA LEU A 304 2.04 6.89 18.97
C LEU A 304 1.47 8.03 18.10
N LYS A 305 1.82 8.07 16.82
CA LYS A 305 1.25 9.03 15.87
C LYS A 305 -0.26 8.82 15.74
N GLU A 306 -0.70 7.59 15.49
CA GLU A 306 -2.12 7.24 15.37
C GLU A 306 -2.90 7.57 16.64
N GLN A 307 -2.35 7.29 17.82
CA GLN A 307 -2.96 7.67 19.11
C GLN A 307 -3.12 9.19 19.23
N ARG A 308 -2.10 9.96 18.84
CA ARG A 308 -2.15 11.43 18.84
C ARG A 308 -3.21 11.96 17.89
N GLU A 309 -3.26 11.43 16.68
CA GLU A 309 -4.28 11.79 15.69
C GLU A 309 -5.70 11.47 16.15
N ARG A 310 -5.88 10.28 16.75
CA ARG A 310 -7.16 9.90 17.38
C ARG A 310 -7.52 10.80 18.56
N GLN A 311 -6.55 11.24 19.37
CA GLN A 311 -6.81 12.18 20.49
C GLN A 311 -7.23 13.55 19.95
N ILE A 312 -6.54 14.06 18.92
CA ILE A 312 -6.89 15.33 18.27
C ILE A 312 -8.29 15.23 17.65
N SER A 313 -8.56 14.14 16.94
CA SER A 313 -9.86 13.88 16.32
C SER A 313 -10.98 13.81 17.36
N ARG A 314 -10.74 13.12 18.50
CA ARG A 314 -11.69 13.08 19.63
C ARG A 314 -11.89 14.45 20.26
N ALA A 315 -10.81 15.22 20.47
CA ALA A 315 -10.91 16.58 21.01
C ALA A 315 -11.70 17.51 20.09
N LEU A 316 -11.49 17.39 18.77
CA LEU A 316 -12.27 18.11 17.75
C LEU A 316 -13.75 17.71 17.78
N LEU A 317 -14.04 16.39 17.85
CA LEU A 317 -15.40 15.89 17.95
C LEU A 317 -16.10 16.40 19.24
N ILE A 318 -15.39 16.38 20.39
CA ILE A 318 -15.90 16.91 21.64
C ILE A 318 -16.16 18.41 21.52
N SER A 319 -15.23 19.18 20.94
CA SER A 319 -15.38 20.62 20.76
C SER A 319 -16.55 20.97 19.85
N VAL A 320 -16.72 20.23 18.73
CA VAL A 320 -17.86 20.37 17.82
C VAL A 320 -19.18 19.99 18.51
N SER A 321 -19.16 18.91 19.30
CA SER A 321 -20.33 18.49 20.08
C SER A 321 -20.71 19.52 21.13
N LEU A 322 -19.74 20.09 21.86
CA LEU A 322 -19.97 21.17 22.82
C LEU A 322 -20.49 22.44 22.16
N LEU A 323 -19.93 22.79 20.98
CA LEU A 323 -20.39 23.93 20.19
C LEU A 323 -21.83 23.73 19.71
N SER A 324 -22.14 22.52 19.27
CA SER A 324 -23.51 22.13 18.86
C SER A 324 -24.48 22.22 20.05
N LEU A 325 -24.05 21.75 21.22
CA LEU A 325 -24.84 21.81 22.43
C LEU A 325 -25.07 23.26 22.89
N PHE A 326 -24.03 24.09 22.76
CA PHE A 326 -24.15 25.54 23.03
C PHE A 326 -25.08 26.23 22.07
N LEU A 327 -25.01 25.89 20.75
CA LEU A 327 -25.92 26.39 19.73
C LEU A 327 -27.38 25.98 20.00
N ILE A 328 -27.59 24.70 20.37
CA ILE A 328 -28.91 24.20 20.75
C ILE A 328 -29.43 24.95 21.99
N ALA A 329 -28.55 25.14 22.99
CA ALA A 329 -28.92 25.90 24.21
C ALA A 329 -29.22 27.37 23.88
N ALA A 330 -28.42 28.00 22.99
CA ALA A 330 -28.66 29.37 22.52
C ALA A 330 -29.97 29.49 21.74
N ILE A 331 -30.25 28.52 20.83
CA ILE A 331 -31.51 28.44 20.09
C ILE A 331 -32.68 28.24 21.07
N PHE A 332 -32.50 27.36 22.08
CA PHE A 332 -33.52 27.15 23.10
C PHE A 332 -33.74 28.39 23.97
N TYR A 333 -32.65 29.10 24.33
CA TYR A 333 -32.72 30.37 25.05
C TYR A 333 -33.39 31.47 24.22
N LEU A 334 -32.99 31.62 22.94
CA LEU A 334 -33.63 32.56 22.02
C LEU A 334 -35.10 32.20 21.75
N TYR A 335 -35.39 30.88 21.65
CA TYR A 335 -36.78 30.43 21.52
C TYR A 335 -37.62 30.79 22.75
N ARG A 336 -37.08 30.58 23.97
CA ARG A 336 -37.74 31.00 25.20
C ARG A 336 -37.92 32.51 25.28
N TRP A 337 -36.91 33.26 24.87
CA TRP A 337 -36.98 34.74 24.82
C TRP A 337 -37.97 35.21 23.79
N MET A 338 -38.00 34.66 22.58
CA MET A 338 -39.00 34.93 21.54
C MET A 338 -40.41 34.56 22.02
N LYS A 339 -40.55 33.45 22.72
CA LYS A 339 -41.84 33.04 23.28
C LYS A 339 -42.33 34.02 24.36
N LYS A 340 -41.39 34.53 25.18
CA LYS A 340 -41.71 35.56 26.17
C LYS A 340 -42.07 36.90 25.53
N LEU A 341 -41.36 37.27 24.46
CA LEU A 341 -41.63 38.46 23.66
C LEU A 341 -42.97 38.34 22.89
N SER A 342 -43.24 37.14 22.34
CA SER A 342 -44.48 36.81 21.66
C SER A 342 -45.68 36.82 22.63
N ALA A 343 -45.48 36.35 23.88
CA ALA A 343 -46.51 36.46 24.92
C ALA A 343 -46.81 37.92 25.28
N MET A 344 -45.75 38.74 25.45
CA MET A 344 -45.90 40.17 25.69
C MET A 344 -46.56 40.92 24.52
N ARG A 345 -46.29 40.52 23.26
CA ARG A 345 -46.99 41.05 22.07
C ARG A 345 -48.45 40.57 21.98
N ARG A 346 -48.73 39.34 22.45
CA ARG A 346 -50.10 38.81 22.47
C ARG A 346 -51.00 39.56 23.42
N ASP A 347 -50.46 39.98 24.60
CA ASP A 347 -51.21 40.80 25.53
C ASP A 347 -51.56 42.19 24.94
N LEU A 348 -50.76 42.66 23.99
CA LEU A 348 -50.99 43.93 23.28
C LEU A 348 -51.89 43.81 22.06
N SER A 349 -52.05 42.62 21.50
CA SER A 349 -52.79 42.41 20.23
C SER A 349 -54.06 41.54 20.38
N GLN A 350 -54.60 41.43 21.56
CA GLN A 350 -55.64 40.44 21.91
C GLN A 350 -57.04 40.63 21.25
N ALA A 351 -57.27 41.57 20.37
CA ALA A 351 -58.63 41.81 19.92
C ALA A 351 -58.99 41.29 18.52
N ASN A 352 -58.04 41.09 17.57
CA ASN A 352 -58.54 41.01 16.18
C ASN A 352 -58.00 39.95 15.23
N LYS A 353 -57.12 38.99 15.60
CA LYS A 353 -56.64 38.00 14.64
C LYS A 353 -56.41 36.60 15.23
N ARG A 354 -57.41 35.95 15.71
CA ARG A 354 -57.24 34.64 16.39
C ARG A 354 -57.54 33.39 15.56
N LEU A 355 -57.92 33.43 14.38
CA LEU A 355 -58.41 32.21 13.68
C LEU A 355 -57.75 31.87 12.35
N THR A 356 -57.02 32.77 11.71
CA THR A 356 -56.45 32.47 10.37
C THR A 356 -54.96 32.10 10.42
N ASP A 357 -54.21 32.54 11.44
CA ASP A 357 -52.76 32.45 11.45
C ASP A 357 -52.21 31.08 11.98
N VAL A 358 -53.03 30.31 12.68
CA VAL A 358 -52.56 29.07 13.34
C VAL A 358 -52.39 27.89 12.34
N ASN A 359 -53.17 27.86 11.26
CA ASN A 359 -53.11 26.74 10.31
C ASN A 359 -51.94 26.86 9.32
N ASP A 360 -51.57 28.09 8.94
CA ASP A 360 -50.45 28.32 8.01
C ASP A 360 -49.07 28.15 8.73
N GLU A 361 -48.99 28.40 10.03
CA GLU A 361 -47.76 28.32 10.83
C GLU A 361 -47.28 26.88 11.02
N LEU A 362 -48.21 25.92 11.08
CA LEU A 362 -47.93 24.51 11.27
C LEU A 362 -47.34 23.87 9.98
N GLU A 363 -47.84 24.29 8.82
CA GLU A 363 -47.39 23.76 7.52
C GLU A 363 -46.00 24.29 7.13
N GLN A 364 -45.72 25.56 7.47
CA GLN A 364 -44.41 26.16 7.22
C GLN A 364 -43.29 25.57 8.12
N THR A 365 -43.61 25.22 9.37
CA THR A 365 -42.62 24.68 10.33
C THR A 365 -42.10 23.30 9.91
N GLY A 366 -42.97 22.50 9.26
CA GLY A 366 -42.59 21.20 8.69
C GLY A 366 -41.57 21.34 7.54
N LYS A 367 -41.82 22.25 6.61
CA LYS A 367 -40.96 22.50 5.44
C LYS A 367 -39.63 23.15 5.82
N ILE A 368 -39.63 24.02 6.86
CA ILE A 368 -38.42 24.68 7.36
C ILE A 368 -37.45 23.65 8.01
N LYS A 369 -37.97 22.66 8.70
CA LYS A 369 -37.19 21.59 9.32
C LYS A 369 -36.41 20.78 8.28
N GLU A 370 -37.05 20.42 7.16
CA GLU A 370 -36.41 19.67 6.07
C GLU A 370 -35.33 20.49 5.34
N VAL A 371 -35.58 21.77 5.09
CA VAL A 371 -34.62 22.68 4.46
C VAL A 371 -33.43 22.98 5.37
N TYR A 372 -33.62 23.03 6.68
CA TYR A 372 -32.56 23.31 7.64
C TYR A 372 -31.56 22.14 7.75
N ILE A 373 -32.06 20.92 7.68
CA ILE A 373 -31.25 19.70 7.70
C ILE A 373 -30.46 19.52 6.40
N ALA A 374 -31.09 19.80 5.25
CA ALA A 374 -30.41 19.77 3.97
C ALA A 374 -29.22 20.77 3.93
N ARG A 375 -29.41 21.98 4.50
CA ARG A 375 -28.33 22.98 4.61
C ARG A 375 -27.22 22.58 5.60
N TYR A 376 -27.56 21.88 6.66
CA TYR A 376 -26.57 21.38 7.61
C TYR A 376 -25.69 20.30 6.97
N LEU A 377 -26.30 19.40 6.23
CA LEU A 377 -25.61 18.35 5.49
C LEU A 377 -24.70 18.93 4.38
N ASP A 378 -25.16 19.95 3.67
CA ASP A 378 -24.34 20.64 2.64
C ASP A 378 -23.11 21.33 3.28
N ARG A 379 -23.23 21.88 4.49
CA ARG A 379 -22.11 22.43 5.26
C ARG A 379 -21.10 21.37 5.72
N CYS A 380 -21.57 20.20 6.09
CA CYS A 380 -20.69 19.09 6.48
C CYS A 380 -19.88 18.59 5.27
N VAL A 381 -20.48 18.54 4.09
CA VAL A 381 -19.79 18.20 2.83
C VAL A 381 -18.74 19.26 2.49
N ILE A 382 -19.08 20.53 2.58
CA ILE A 382 -18.15 21.65 2.35
C ILE A 382 -16.95 21.61 3.33
N TYR A 383 -17.17 21.17 4.56
CA TYR A 383 -16.09 21.02 5.54
C TYR A 383 -15.13 19.89 5.18
N LEU A 384 -15.65 18.76 4.70
CA LEU A 384 -14.85 17.66 4.19
C LEU A 384 -14.05 18.07 2.95
N ASP A 385 -14.64 18.84 2.05
CA ASP A 385 -13.96 19.39 0.89
C ASP A 385 -12.82 20.35 1.30
N LYS A 386 -13.02 21.14 2.33
CA LYS A 386 -11.97 22.01 2.88
C LYS A 386 -10.80 21.24 3.47
N LEU A 387 -11.07 20.13 4.16
CA LEU A 387 -10.02 19.24 4.67
C LEU A 387 -9.25 18.58 3.53
N GLU A 388 -9.95 18.19 2.48
CA GLU A 388 -9.30 17.63 1.30
C GLU A 388 -8.48 18.67 0.53
N LEU A 389 -8.96 19.88 0.40
CA LEU A 389 -8.21 21.02 -0.17
C LEU A 389 -7.03 21.44 0.70
N TYR A 390 -7.17 21.36 2.03
CA TYR A 390 -6.09 21.61 2.96
C TYR A 390 -4.99 20.56 2.80
N ARG A 391 -5.35 19.29 2.64
CA ARG A 391 -4.42 18.21 2.29
C ARG A 391 -3.67 18.50 0.99
N ARG A 392 -4.40 18.93 -0.06
CA ARG A 392 -3.79 19.30 -1.35
C ARG A 392 -2.90 20.53 -1.25
N SER A 393 -3.23 21.48 -0.39
CA SER A 393 -2.42 22.66 -0.16
C SER A 393 -1.14 22.35 0.60
N LEU A 394 -1.19 21.45 1.57
CA LEU A 394 -0.03 20.91 2.27
C LEU A 394 0.90 20.15 1.31
N ALA A 395 0.32 19.39 0.37
CA ALA A 395 1.08 18.74 -0.70
C ALA A 395 1.78 19.75 -1.64
N LYS A 396 1.14 20.88 -1.93
CA LYS A 396 1.77 21.98 -2.71
C LYS A 396 2.85 22.71 -1.91
N MET A 397 2.69 22.85 -0.59
CA MET A 397 3.71 23.45 0.29
C MET A 397 4.92 22.53 0.48
N ALA A 398 4.74 21.20 0.34
CA ALA A 398 5.84 20.23 0.29
C ALA A 398 6.77 20.48 -0.89
N MET A 399 6.24 20.92 -2.00
CA MET A 399 7.02 21.28 -3.19
C MET A 399 7.84 22.56 -3.00
N ALA A 400 7.58 23.34 -1.95
CA ALA A 400 8.19 24.66 -1.72
C ALA A 400 9.24 24.70 -0.60
N SER A 401 9.92 23.61 -0.26
CA SER A 401 11.17 23.57 0.53
C SER A 401 11.10 23.60 2.05
N ARG A 402 9.98 23.26 2.70
CA ARG A 402 9.93 23.04 4.14
C ARG A 402 9.56 21.57 4.43
N ILE A 403 10.52 20.71 4.25
CA ILE A 403 10.27 19.28 4.03
C ILE A 403 9.99 18.49 5.29
N ASP A 404 10.68 18.80 6.39
CA ASP A 404 10.62 17.98 7.61
C ASP A 404 9.28 18.07 8.36
N ASP A 405 8.67 19.23 8.39
CA ASP A 405 7.37 19.41 9.07
C ASP A 405 6.21 18.96 8.21
N LEU A 406 6.37 19.03 6.92
CA LEU A 406 5.34 18.70 5.94
C LEU A 406 5.20 17.18 5.72
N PHE A 407 6.31 16.45 5.73
CA PHE A 407 6.29 14.99 5.60
C PHE A 407 5.50 14.30 6.74
N LYS A 408 5.51 14.86 7.92
CA LYS A 408 4.67 14.40 9.03
C LYS A 408 3.17 14.60 8.78
N ALA A 409 2.80 15.62 8.03
CA ALA A 409 1.40 16.00 7.83
C ALA A 409 0.74 15.37 6.59
N ILE A 410 1.51 15.01 5.56
CA ILE A 410 0.98 14.90 4.18
C ILE A 410 0.38 13.56 3.80
N LYS A 411 0.65 12.44 4.46
CA LYS A 411 0.37 11.12 3.86
C LYS A 411 -0.51 10.16 4.63
N SER A 412 -1.45 10.65 5.34
CA SER A 412 -2.47 9.80 5.93
C SER A 412 -3.73 9.77 5.05
N GLU A 413 -3.71 8.92 3.98
CA GLU A 413 -4.99 8.48 3.41
C GLU A 413 -5.86 7.80 4.47
N GLN A 414 -5.22 7.26 5.51
CA GLN A 414 -5.86 6.72 6.69
C GLN A 414 -6.69 7.79 7.41
N PHE A 415 -6.16 9.01 7.57
CA PHE A 415 -6.89 10.13 8.16
C PHE A 415 -8.21 10.43 7.41
N ILE A 416 -8.15 10.52 6.08
CA ILE A 416 -9.36 10.80 5.27
C ILE A 416 -10.35 9.63 5.32
N ARG A 417 -9.86 8.38 5.38
CA ARG A 417 -10.74 7.21 5.50
C ARG A 417 -11.40 7.11 6.86
N ASP A 418 -10.66 7.43 7.92
CA ASP A 418 -11.18 7.39 9.27
C ASP A 418 -12.18 8.53 9.49
N GLU A 419 -11.88 9.75 9.04
CA GLU A 419 -12.79 10.89 9.06
C GLU A 419 -14.06 10.64 8.23
N ARG A 420 -13.94 9.98 7.07
CA ARG A 420 -15.13 9.57 6.29
C ARG A 420 -15.96 8.53 7.01
N LYS A 421 -15.34 7.60 7.69
CA LYS A 421 -16.05 6.57 8.47
C LYS A 421 -16.83 7.20 9.62
N ASP A 422 -16.18 8.10 10.34
CA ASP A 422 -16.83 8.85 11.42
C ASP A 422 -17.96 9.74 10.91
N PHE A 423 -17.75 10.39 9.77
CA PHE A 423 -18.79 11.17 9.11
C PHE A 423 -19.99 10.32 8.69
N TYR A 424 -19.77 9.10 8.17
CA TYR A 424 -20.90 8.21 7.85
C TYR A 424 -21.64 7.76 9.10
N ASN A 425 -20.95 7.48 10.17
CA ASN A 425 -21.59 7.11 11.43
C ASN A 425 -22.47 8.25 11.99
N GLU A 426 -21.97 9.47 11.92
CA GLU A 426 -22.68 10.67 12.37
C GLU A 426 -23.87 10.98 11.45
N PHE A 427 -23.70 10.85 10.14
CA PHE A 427 -24.78 10.96 9.16
C PHE A 427 -25.87 9.94 9.44
N ASP A 428 -25.50 8.66 9.58
CA ASP A 428 -26.44 7.56 9.80
C ASP A 428 -27.25 7.81 11.07
N LYS A 429 -26.58 8.23 12.15
CA LYS A 429 -27.22 8.53 13.41
C LYS A 429 -28.20 9.68 13.29
N SER A 430 -27.73 10.80 12.75
CA SER A 430 -28.58 12.00 12.55
C SER A 430 -29.76 11.72 11.65
N PHE A 431 -29.56 10.96 10.59
CA PHE A 431 -30.60 10.58 9.67
C PHE A 431 -31.67 9.69 10.32
N LEU A 432 -31.24 8.67 11.07
CA LEU A 432 -32.16 7.75 11.74
C LEU A 432 -32.88 8.40 12.94
N GLU A 433 -32.26 9.38 13.57
CA GLU A 433 -32.97 10.21 14.56
C GLU A 433 -34.12 11.00 13.93
N LEU A 434 -33.92 11.47 12.69
CA LEU A 434 -34.95 12.18 11.92
C LEU A 434 -36.03 11.26 11.35
N PHE A 435 -35.58 10.11 10.86
CA PHE A 435 -36.42 9.13 10.19
C PHE A 435 -36.30 7.75 10.86
N PRO A 436 -36.81 7.57 12.09
CA PRO A 436 -36.60 6.35 12.87
C PRO A 436 -37.12 5.09 12.18
N HIS A 437 -38.11 5.24 11.32
CA HIS A 437 -38.75 4.13 10.59
C HIS A 437 -38.26 3.96 9.15
N PHE A 438 -37.23 4.71 8.72
CA PHE A 438 -36.76 4.72 7.33
C PHE A 438 -36.46 3.32 6.80
N ILE A 439 -35.64 2.53 7.52
CA ILE A 439 -35.23 1.19 7.06
C ILE A 439 -36.45 0.28 6.88
N ALA A 440 -37.37 0.30 7.83
CA ALA A 440 -38.58 -0.51 7.75
C ALA A 440 -39.49 -0.08 6.61
N SER A 441 -39.65 1.22 6.41
CA SER A 441 -40.47 1.80 5.32
C SER A 441 -39.82 1.60 3.96
N PHE A 442 -38.51 1.77 3.85
CA PHE A 442 -37.74 1.50 2.64
C PHE A 442 -37.85 0.05 2.19
N ASN A 443 -37.70 -0.89 3.13
CA ASN A 443 -37.81 -2.32 2.86
C ASN A 443 -39.22 -2.76 2.44
N LYS A 444 -40.27 -1.98 2.75
CA LYS A 444 -41.63 -2.21 2.22
C LYS A 444 -41.74 -1.91 0.74
N LEU A 445 -40.88 -1.07 0.18
CA LEU A 445 -40.83 -0.75 -1.26
C LEU A 445 -40.09 -1.83 -2.07
N LEU A 446 -39.46 -2.80 -1.42
CA LEU A 446 -38.60 -3.81 -2.05
C LEU A 446 -39.21 -5.21 -1.92
N ILE A 447 -39.02 -6.04 -2.97
CA ILE A 447 -39.33 -7.47 -2.92
C ILE A 447 -38.56 -8.15 -1.76
N GLU A 448 -39.04 -9.26 -1.28
CA GLU A 448 -38.52 -9.92 -0.07
C GLU A 448 -37.02 -10.24 -0.15
N GLU A 449 -36.56 -10.75 -1.30
CA GLU A 449 -35.14 -11.03 -1.60
C GLU A 449 -34.29 -9.75 -1.82
N GLY A 450 -34.95 -8.62 -1.90
CA GLY A 450 -34.34 -7.31 -2.12
C GLY A 450 -34.11 -6.51 -0.86
N ARG A 451 -34.73 -6.89 0.25
CA ARG A 451 -34.67 -6.15 1.51
C ARG A 451 -33.25 -6.05 2.07
N ILE A 452 -32.94 -4.91 2.63
CA ILE A 452 -31.60 -4.57 3.10
C ILE A 452 -31.65 -4.32 4.59
N TYR A 453 -30.81 -5.05 5.31
CA TYR A 453 -30.63 -4.88 6.76
C TYR A 453 -29.16 -4.62 7.06
N PRO A 454 -28.85 -3.63 7.88
CA PRO A 454 -27.48 -3.40 8.35
C PRO A 454 -26.96 -4.59 9.15
N LYS A 455 -25.66 -4.87 9.03
CA LYS A 455 -24.99 -5.88 9.86
C LYS A 455 -24.83 -5.37 11.28
N SER A 456 -24.55 -6.28 12.22
CA SER A 456 -24.25 -5.92 13.61
C SER A 456 -23.08 -4.93 13.66
N GLY A 457 -23.34 -3.72 14.19
CA GLY A 457 -22.36 -2.63 14.28
C GLY A 457 -22.45 -1.57 13.17
N GLU A 458 -23.28 -1.73 12.16
CA GLU A 458 -23.58 -0.69 11.16
C GLU A 458 -24.98 -0.13 11.37
N LEU A 459 -25.13 1.18 11.24
CA LEU A 459 -26.43 1.85 11.32
C LEU A 459 -27.16 1.85 9.96
N LEU A 460 -26.42 2.14 8.89
CA LEU A 460 -26.92 2.05 7.51
C LEU A 460 -25.88 1.38 6.62
N THR A 461 -26.32 0.54 5.68
CA THR A 461 -25.46 0.06 4.58
C THR A 461 -25.19 1.17 3.56
N THR A 462 -24.24 0.96 2.66
CA THR A 462 -23.97 1.91 1.56
C THR A 462 -25.21 2.16 0.72
N GLU A 463 -25.96 1.11 0.42
CA GLU A 463 -27.21 1.22 -0.33
C GLU A 463 -28.23 2.08 0.42
N LEU A 464 -28.43 1.83 1.70
CA LEU A 464 -29.36 2.61 2.52
C LEU A 464 -28.93 4.06 2.64
N ARG A 465 -27.63 4.37 2.74
CA ARG A 465 -27.13 5.76 2.73
C ARG A 465 -27.42 6.50 1.43
N ILE A 466 -27.30 5.81 0.29
CA ILE A 466 -27.66 6.41 -1.01
C ILE A 466 -29.12 6.84 -1.01
N PHE A 467 -30.03 5.96 -0.57
CA PHE A 467 -31.45 6.25 -0.55
C PHE A 467 -31.87 7.16 0.62
N ALA A 468 -31.11 7.18 1.71
CA ALA A 468 -31.24 8.19 2.75
C ALA A 468 -30.94 9.61 2.21
N LEU A 469 -29.91 9.74 1.37
CA LEU A 469 -29.60 10.99 0.69
C LEU A 469 -30.72 11.39 -0.29
N ILE A 470 -31.25 10.43 -1.05
CA ILE A 470 -32.41 10.67 -1.94
C ILE A 470 -33.62 11.10 -1.14
N ARG A 471 -33.90 10.49 0.02
CA ARG A 471 -34.97 10.90 0.96
C ARG A 471 -34.81 12.35 1.44
N LEU A 472 -33.57 12.79 1.63
CA LEU A 472 -33.25 14.18 1.97
C LEU A 472 -33.26 15.15 0.75
N GLY A 473 -33.66 14.68 -0.44
CA GLY A 473 -33.72 15.48 -1.65
C GLY A 473 -32.41 15.55 -2.45
N VAL A 474 -31.38 14.79 -2.07
CA VAL A 474 -30.12 14.69 -2.83
C VAL A 474 -30.26 13.60 -3.89
N THR A 475 -30.79 13.95 -5.07
CA THR A 475 -31.08 13.01 -6.17
C THR A 475 -29.95 12.90 -7.20
N ASP A 476 -29.05 13.90 -7.26
CA ASP A 476 -27.94 13.97 -8.20
C ASP A 476 -26.88 12.93 -7.86
N SER A 477 -26.61 12.00 -8.80
CA SER A 477 -25.64 10.93 -8.64
C SER A 477 -24.21 11.41 -8.44
N ASN A 478 -23.82 12.56 -9.03
CA ASN A 478 -22.50 13.15 -8.79
C ASN A 478 -22.36 13.62 -7.34
N LYS A 479 -23.39 14.30 -6.82
CA LYS A 479 -23.44 14.75 -5.42
C LYS A 479 -23.38 13.56 -4.47
N ILE A 480 -24.15 12.49 -4.73
CA ILE A 480 -24.16 11.26 -3.93
C ILE A 480 -22.78 10.57 -3.99
N ALA A 481 -22.19 10.47 -5.17
CA ALA A 481 -20.85 9.87 -5.36
C ALA A 481 -19.79 10.64 -4.58
N HIS A 482 -19.84 11.96 -4.66
CA HIS A 482 -18.93 12.83 -3.92
C HIS A 482 -19.12 12.71 -2.40
N PHE A 483 -20.36 12.73 -1.94
CA PHE A 483 -20.72 12.58 -0.55
C PHE A 483 -20.24 11.26 0.05
N LEU A 484 -20.44 10.16 -0.68
CA LEU A 484 -20.06 8.82 -0.25
C LEU A 484 -18.63 8.41 -0.66
N GLY A 485 -17.89 9.29 -1.35
CA GLY A 485 -16.51 9.00 -1.78
C GLY A 485 -16.36 7.79 -2.69
N TYR A 486 -17.41 7.46 -3.43
CA TYR A 486 -17.42 6.41 -4.45
C TYR A 486 -17.30 6.99 -5.85
N SER A 487 -16.97 6.14 -6.83
CA SER A 487 -17.06 6.54 -8.23
C SER A 487 -18.51 6.73 -8.66
N LEU A 488 -18.74 7.61 -9.63
CA LEU A 488 -20.06 7.81 -10.20
C LEU A 488 -20.68 6.50 -10.71
N ALA A 489 -19.86 5.64 -11.34
CA ALA A 489 -20.27 4.34 -11.82
C ALA A 489 -20.76 3.42 -10.68
N THR A 490 -20.10 3.49 -9.53
CA THR A 490 -20.50 2.73 -8.34
C THR A 490 -21.88 3.13 -7.85
N ILE A 491 -22.16 4.43 -7.79
CA ILE A 491 -23.47 4.93 -7.36
C ILE A 491 -24.56 4.52 -8.34
N TYR A 492 -24.32 4.64 -9.64
CA TYR A 492 -25.28 4.17 -10.66
C TYR A 492 -25.58 2.69 -10.53
N ASN A 493 -24.56 1.86 -10.27
CA ASN A 493 -24.74 0.43 -10.07
C ASN A 493 -25.60 0.12 -8.85
N TYR A 494 -25.36 0.77 -7.72
CA TYR A 494 -26.20 0.60 -6.53
C TYR A 494 -27.63 1.06 -6.76
N ARG A 495 -27.84 2.24 -7.32
CA ARG A 495 -29.18 2.76 -7.61
C ARG A 495 -29.94 1.82 -8.55
N SER A 496 -29.33 1.41 -9.66
CA SER A 496 -29.94 0.48 -10.61
C SER A 496 -30.25 -0.88 -10.01
N LYS A 497 -29.31 -1.43 -9.22
CA LYS A 497 -29.46 -2.72 -8.52
C LYS A 497 -30.68 -2.70 -7.59
N ILE A 498 -30.83 -1.66 -6.81
CA ILE A 498 -31.94 -1.56 -5.84
C ILE A 498 -33.26 -1.22 -6.54
N ARG A 499 -33.25 -0.29 -7.49
CA ARG A 499 -34.42 0.03 -8.31
C ARG A 499 -34.99 -1.20 -9.02
N ASN A 500 -34.13 -2.12 -9.46
CA ASN A 500 -34.58 -3.38 -10.07
C ASN A 500 -35.26 -4.33 -9.09
N LYS A 501 -35.16 -4.10 -7.79
CA LYS A 501 -35.81 -4.85 -6.73
C LYS A 501 -37.04 -4.16 -6.12
N ALA A 502 -37.48 -3.07 -6.71
CA ALA A 502 -38.70 -2.37 -6.31
C ALA A 502 -39.96 -3.21 -6.64
N ILE A 503 -40.97 -3.13 -5.76
CA ILE A 503 -42.25 -3.83 -5.92
C ILE A 503 -43.13 -3.11 -6.97
N GLY A 504 -43.03 -1.80 -7.09
CA GLY A 504 -43.83 -0.97 -7.98
C GLY A 504 -43.12 -0.55 -9.26
N ASP A 505 -43.57 0.61 -9.82
CA ASP A 505 -42.93 1.23 -10.98
C ASP A 505 -41.49 1.64 -10.64
N LYS A 506 -40.55 1.09 -11.41
CA LYS A 506 -39.10 1.34 -11.21
C LYS A 506 -38.71 2.79 -11.45
N GLU A 507 -39.42 3.52 -12.29
CA GLU A 507 -39.15 4.92 -12.55
C GLU A 507 -39.67 5.81 -11.42
N GLN A 508 -40.74 5.40 -10.76
CA GLN A 508 -41.34 6.12 -9.63
C GLN A 508 -40.67 5.79 -8.28
N PHE A 509 -39.84 4.73 -8.20
CA PHE A 509 -39.26 4.23 -6.96
C PHE A 509 -38.52 5.30 -6.14
N GLU A 510 -37.70 6.13 -6.79
CA GLU A 510 -36.95 7.17 -6.09
C GLU A 510 -37.85 8.31 -5.58
N HIS A 511 -38.94 8.59 -6.29
CA HIS A 511 -39.97 9.50 -5.83
C HIS A 511 -40.70 8.94 -4.60
N ASP A 512 -41.00 7.64 -4.61
CA ASP A 512 -41.60 6.96 -3.44
C ASP A 512 -40.66 6.99 -2.22
N VAL A 513 -39.35 6.79 -2.43
CA VAL A 513 -38.35 6.94 -1.38
C VAL A 513 -38.28 8.34 -0.83
N MET A 514 -38.43 9.38 -1.68
CA MET A 514 -38.47 10.78 -1.22
C MET A 514 -39.66 11.09 -0.32
N ASN A 515 -40.76 10.34 -0.48
CA ASN A 515 -42.00 10.54 0.28
C ASN A 515 -42.11 9.65 1.54
N LEU A 516 -41.12 8.78 1.79
CA LEU A 516 -41.06 7.99 3.04
C LEU A 516 -40.90 8.92 4.23
#